data_f82e03b79c2492286b08c7fdb39e7b2a
#
_entry.id   f82e03b79c2492286b08c7fdb39e7b2a
#
_cell.length_a   1.000
_cell.length_b   1.000
_cell.length_c   1.000
_cell.angle_alpha   90.00
_cell.angle_beta   90.00
_cell.angle_gamma   90.00
#
_symmetry.space_group_name_H-M   'P 1'
#
loop_
_entity.id
_entity.type
_entity.pdbx_description
1 polymer ?
#
loop_
_entity_poly.entity_id
_entity_poly.type
_entity_poly.pdbx_seq_one_letter_code
_entity_poly.pdbx_strand_id
1 'polypeptide(L)'
;MSYWVVDANIAIKTALDMTDSLEQFWKRVDEEQITPCAPRLWMSETTSAIRFLVSQKEITSDEAEEALRTMHGLRVEIINEDEELSLRALELAGKLGQSKAYDAFYLALAEKLVAEFWTADERLFNRCRKELKLSWVHWIGEL
;
A
#
# COMPACT_ATOMS: atom_id res chain seq x y z
N MET A 1 -1.98 8.01 -18.62
CA MET A 1 -1.93 8.27 -17.17
C MET A 1 -1.33 7.05 -16.49
N SER A 2 -0.29 7.24 -15.71
CA SER A 2 0.40 6.13 -15.04
C SER A 2 -0.02 6.05 -13.59
N TYR A 3 -0.35 4.84 -13.15
CA TYR A 3 -0.73 4.56 -11.77
C TYR A 3 0.33 3.73 -11.07
N TRP A 4 0.55 4.01 -9.80
CA TRP A 4 1.22 3.09 -8.89
C TRP A 4 0.25 2.73 -7.78
N VAL A 5 0.04 1.43 -7.57
CA VAL A 5 -0.75 0.96 -6.44
C VAL A 5 0.17 0.96 -5.21
N VAL A 6 -0.24 1.64 -4.15
CA VAL A 6 0.56 1.81 -2.94
C VAL A 6 -0.15 1.19 -1.76
N ASP A 7 0.58 0.42 -0.94
CA ASP A 7 -0.04 -0.19 0.23
C ASP A 7 -0.19 0.80 1.40
N ALA A 8 -0.96 0.41 2.41
CA ALA A 8 -1.21 1.25 3.57
C ALA A 8 0.08 1.56 4.34
N ASN A 9 1.04 0.64 4.36
CA ASN A 9 2.29 0.81 5.11
C ASN A 9 3.15 1.95 4.57
N ILE A 10 3.12 2.19 3.27
CA ILE A 10 3.83 3.34 2.68
C ILE A 10 3.28 4.64 3.24
N ALA A 11 1.94 4.77 3.30
CA ALA A 11 1.31 5.98 3.82
C ALA A 11 1.57 6.16 5.32
N ILE A 12 1.46 5.08 6.09
CA ILE A 12 1.69 5.11 7.54
C ILE A 12 3.13 5.54 7.84
N LYS A 13 4.10 4.94 7.18
CA LYS A 13 5.51 5.32 7.36
C LYS A 13 5.80 6.74 6.90
N THR A 14 5.17 7.17 5.82
CA THR A 14 5.32 8.55 5.34
C THR A 14 4.87 9.55 6.40
N ALA A 15 3.79 9.26 7.11
CA ALA A 15 3.24 10.15 8.13
C ALA A 15 4.01 10.10 9.46
N LEU A 16 4.56 8.94 9.84
CA LEU A 16 5.13 8.72 11.16
C LEU A 16 6.64 8.49 11.20
N ASP A 17 7.24 8.02 10.12
CA ASP A 17 8.65 7.60 10.09
C ASP A 17 9.24 7.78 8.69
N MET A 18 9.29 9.02 8.24
CA MET A 18 9.83 9.36 6.92
C MET A 18 11.31 8.96 6.81
N THR A 19 11.65 8.24 5.76
CA THR A 19 13.01 7.81 5.46
C THR A 19 13.48 8.40 4.12
N ASP A 20 14.78 8.30 3.85
CA ASP A 20 15.34 8.73 2.56
C ASP A 20 14.70 7.97 1.39
N SER A 21 14.45 6.68 1.55
CA SER A 21 13.79 5.86 0.54
C SER A 21 12.38 6.37 0.23
N LEU A 22 11.61 6.73 1.26
CA LEU A 22 10.27 7.29 1.09
C LEU A 22 10.31 8.67 0.43
N GLU A 23 11.27 9.50 0.81
CA GLU A 23 11.44 10.81 0.14
C GLU A 23 11.72 10.62 -1.34
N GLN A 24 12.59 9.68 -1.71
CA GLN A 24 12.86 9.36 -3.10
C GLN A 24 11.64 8.79 -3.81
N PHE A 25 10.87 7.94 -3.13
CA PHE A 25 9.64 7.39 -3.67
C PHE A 25 8.66 8.50 -4.08
N TRP A 26 8.37 9.43 -3.16
CA TRP A 26 7.44 10.53 -3.43
C TRP A 26 7.98 11.51 -4.46
N LYS A 27 9.30 11.73 -4.48
CA LYS A 27 9.95 12.54 -5.49
C LYS A 27 9.73 11.93 -6.89
N ARG A 28 9.88 10.62 -7.03
CA ARG A 28 9.60 9.93 -8.29
C ARG A 28 8.14 10.04 -8.69
N VAL A 29 7.23 9.91 -7.73
CA VAL A 29 5.79 10.09 -7.98
C VAL A 29 5.54 11.46 -8.64
N ASP A 30 6.14 12.51 -8.09
CA ASP A 30 5.99 13.87 -8.62
C ASP A 30 6.67 14.04 -9.98
N GLU A 31 7.92 13.66 -10.10
CA GLU A 31 8.71 13.84 -11.31
C GLU A 31 8.17 13.06 -12.50
N GLU A 32 7.71 11.84 -12.26
CA GLU A 32 7.18 10.97 -13.31
C GLU A 32 5.67 11.16 -13.51
N GLN A 33 5.05 12.08 -12.77
CA GLN A 33 3.61 12.36 -12.84
C GLN A 33 2.76 11.12 -12.62
N ILE A 34 3.13 10.34 -11.62
CA ILE A 34 2.41 9.13 -11.23
C ILE A 34 1.20 9.48 -10.38
N THR A 35 0.10 8.78 -10.60
CA THR A 35 -1.08 8.85 -9.73
C THR A 35 -1.01 7.68 -8.74
N PRO A 36 -0.76 7.93 -7.44
CA PRO A 36 -0.83 6.86 -6.47
C PRO A 36 -2.28 6.45 -6.26
N CYS A 37 -2.53 5.16 -6.18
CA CYS A 37 -3.89 4.64 -5.98
C CYS A 37 -3.89 3.42 -5.07
N ALA A 38 -5.06 3.06 -4.58
CA ALA A 38 -5.24 1.94 -3.67
C ALA A 38 -6.68 1.45 -3.70
N PRO A 39 -6.93 0.19 -3.32
CA PRO A 39 -8.29 -0.27 -3.14
C PRO A 39 -8.93 0.41 -1.92
N ARG A 40 -10.24 0.39 -1.86
CA ARG A 40 -11.00 1.07 -0.79
C ARG A 40 -10.59 0.64 0.61
N LEU A 41 -10.17 -0.60 0.78
CA LEU A 41 -9.72 -1.12 2.08
C LEU A 41 -8.55 -0.31 2.68
N TRP A 42 -7.81 0.44 1.86
CA TRP A 42 -6.72 1.31 2.30
C TRP A 42 -7.19 2.31 3.38
N MET A 43 -8.42 2.82 3.24
CA MET A 43 -8.99 3.77 4.21
C MET A 43 -9.11 3.13 5.59
N SER A 44 -9.66 1.92 5.64
CA SER A 44 -9.86 1.19 6.89
C SER A 44 -8.54 0.69 7.47
N GLU A 45 -7.64 0.22 6.63
CA GLU A 45 -6.33 -0.27 7.07
C GLU A 45 -5.48 0.83 7.70
N THR A 46 -5.41 1.99 7.07
CA THR A 46 -4.63 3.12 7.61
C THR A 46 -5.20 3.58 8.95
N THR A 47 -6.52 3.73 9.03
CA THR A 47 -7.19 4.14 10.26
C THR A 47 -6.98 3.12 11.37
N SER A 48 -7.13 1.83 11.08
CA SER A 48 -6.96 0.76 12.07
C SER A 48 -5.51 0.65 12.55
N ALA A 49 -4.55 0.79 11.66
CA ALA A 49 -3.13 0.74 12.01
C ALA A 49 -2.75 1.90 12.94
N ILE A 50 -3.24 3.10 12.65
CA ILE A 50 -3.00 4.28 13.49
C ILE A 50 -3.66 4.09 14.87
N ARG A 51 -4.90 3.59 14.91
CA ARG A 51 -5.59 3.31 16.17
C ARG A 51 -4.83 2.28 17.02
N PHE A 52 -4.28 1.25 16.35
CA PHE A 52 -3.47 0.25 17.05
C PHE A 52 -2.26 0.89 17.75
N LEU A 53 -1.57 1.81 17.08
CA LEU A 53 -0.41 2.51 17.67
C LEU A 53 -0.81 3.34 18.90
N VAL A 54 -1.98 3.98 18.86
CA VAL A 54 -2.50 4.70 20.03
C VAL A 54 -2.79 3.73 21.18
N SER A 55 -3.40 2.59 20.88
CA SER A 55 -3.73 1.57 21.90
C SER A 55 -2.49 0.99 22.56
N GLN A 56 -1.38 0.91 21.82
CA GLN A 56 -0.08 0.45 22.32
C GLN A 56 0.70 1.59 23.00
N LYS A 57 0.15 2.79 23.07
CA LYS A 57 0.79 3.97 23.64
C LYS A 57 2.08 4.38 22.93
N GLU A 58 2.20 4.04 21.65
CA GLU A 58 3.35 4.43 20.84
C GLU A 58 3.19 5.85 20.31
N ILE A 59 1.96 6.28 20.08
CA ILE A 59 1.64 7.66 19.70
C ILE A 59 0.43 8.17 20.50
N THR A 60 0.28 9.48 20.57
CA THR A 60 -0.89 10.11 21.23
C THR A 60 -2.07 10.17 20.25
N SER A 61 -3.27 10.44 20.80
CA SER A 61 -4.46 10.64 19.97
C SER A 61 -4.31 11.83 19.04
N ASP A 62 -3.66 12.91 19.48
CA ASP A 62 -3.42 14.09 18.64
C ASP A 62 -2.46 13.78 17.51
N GLU A 63 -1.38 13.04 17.81
CA GLU A 63 -0.43 12.57 16.77
C GLU A 63 -1.11 11.65 15.76
N ALA A 64 -2.01 10.80 16.23
CA ALA A 64 -2.78 9.90 15.36
C ALA A 64 -3.67 10.67 14.37
N GLU A 65 -4.37 11.68 14.88
CA GLU A 65 -5.25 12.51 14.05
C GLU A 65 -4.44 13.27 12.99
N GLU A 66 -3.31 13.85 13.40
CA GLU A 66 -2.42 14.54 12.47
C GLU A 66 -1.85 13.61 11.42
N ALA A 67 -1.42 12.40 11.82
CA ALA A 67 -0.91 11.40 10.89
C ALA A 67 -1.97 11.00 9.85
N LEU A 68 -3.21 10.81 10.29
CA LEU A 68 -4.29 10.45 9.39
C LEU A 68 -4.56 11.57 8.37
N ARG A 69 -4.55 12.84 8.81
CA ARG A 69 -4.69 13.98 7.90
C ARG A 69 -3.54 14.03 6.88
N THR A 70 -2.32 13.76 7.33
CA THR A 70 -1.15 13.71 6.44
C THR A 70 -1.33 12.62 5.38
N MET A 71 -1.78 11.43 5.77
CA MET A 71 -2.03 10.33 4.84
C MET A 71 -3.08 10.69 3.80
N HIS A 72 -4.17 11.32 4.21
CA HIS A 72 -5.21 11.78 3.28
C HIS A 72 -4.70 12.89 2.36
N GLY A 73 -3.75 13.69 2.82
CA GLY A 73 -3.10 14.72 2.01
C GLY A 73 -2.19 14.19 0.92
N LEU A 74 -1.83 12.91 0.95
CA LEU A 74 -1.02 12.28 -0.10
C LEU A 74 -1.81 12.07 -1.40
N ARG A 75 -3.11 12.30 -1.37
CA ARG A 75 -3.99 12.21 -2.55
C ARG A 75 -3.96 10.85 -3.25
N VAL A 76 -3.91 9.78 -2.45
CA VAL A 76 -4.05 8.43 -2.97
C VAL A 76 -5.48 8.29 -3.54
N GLU A 77 -5.57 7.97 -4.82
CA GLU A 77 -6.86 7.74 -5.47
C GLU A 77 -7.43 6.40 -5.03
N ILE A 78 -8.63 6.42 -4.46
CA ILE A 78 -9.29 5.22 -3.96
C ILE A 78 -10.15 4.61 -5.07
N ILE A 79 -9.92 3.34 -5.35
CA ILE A 79 -10.63 2.60 -6.38
C ILE A 79 -11.51 1.54 -5.70
N ASN A 80 -12.79 1.55 -6.02
CA ASN A 80 -13.73 0.63 -5.41
C ASN A 80 -13.46 -0.81 -5.82
N GLU A 81 -13.59 -1.70 -4.85
CA GLU A 81 -13.51 -3.14 -5.08
C GLU A 81 -14.83 -3.64 -5.65
N ASP A 82 -14.75 -4.60 -6.56
CA ASP A 82 -15.90 -5.24 -7.17
C ASP A 82 -15.76 -6.76 -7.11
N GLU A 83 -16.74 -7.48 -7.65
CA GLU A 83 -16.72 -8.94 -7.62
C GLU A 83 -15.51 -9.51 -8.38
N GLU A 84 -15.21 -8.97 -9.55
CA GLU A 84 -14.08 -9.42 -10.36
C GLU A 84 -12.76 -9.28 -9.60
N LEU A 85 -12.56 -8.13 -8.97
CA LEU A 85 -11.35 -7.88 -8.16
C LEU A 85 -11.29 -8.83 -6.97
N SER A 86 -12.42 -9.09 -6.31
CA SER A 86 -12.50 -9.99 -5.17
C SER A 86 -12.15 -11.42 -5.56
N LEU A 87 -12.65 -11.90 -6.70
CA LEU A 87 -12.33 -13.25 -7.20
C LEU A 87 -10.85 -13.39 -7.51
N ARG A 88 -10.25 -12.38 -8.12
CA ARG A 88 -8.81 -12.40 -8.41
C ARG A 88 -7.96 -12.32 -7.14
N ALA A 89 -8.37 -11.50 -6.18
CA ALA A 89 -7.70 -11.40 -4.88
C ALA A 89 -7.72 -12.74 -4.15
N LEU A 90 -8.86 -13.44 -4.16
CA LEU A 90 -8.99 -14.75 -3.54
C LEU A 90 -8.00 -15.75 -4.14
N GLU A 91 -7.88 -15.76 -5.47
CA GLU A 91 -6.95 -16.65 -6.17
C GLU A 91 -5.49 -16.32 -5.83
N LEU A 92 -5.11 -15.05 -5.87
CA LEU A 92 -3.74 -14.61 -5.55
C LEU A 92 -3.38 -14.91 -4.09
N ALA A 93 -4.29 -14.68 -3.16
CA ALA A 93 -4.07 -15.01 -1.76
C ALA A 93 -3.82 -16.50 -1.56
N GLY A 94 -4.57 -17.35 -2.28
CA GLY A 94 -4.36 -18.79 -2.27
C GLY A 94 -2.99 -19.18 -2.78
N LYS A 95 -2.54 -18.59 -3.87
CA LYS A 95 -1.20 -18.84 -4.45
C LYS A 95 -0.08 -18.39 -3.52
N LEU A 96 -0.29 -17.31 -2.76
CA LEU A 96 0.66 -16.82 -1.76
C LEU A 96 0.59 -17.58 -0.44
N GLY A 97 -0.37 -18.48 -0.29
CA GLY A 97 -0.56 -19.22 0.96
C GLY A 97 -0.97 -18.34 2.13
N GLN A 98 -1.64 -17.23 1.86
CA GLN A 98 -2.11 -16.31 2.90
C GLN A 98 -3.50 -16.71 3.39
N SER A 99 -3.72 -16.57 4.70
CA SER A 99 -5.01 -16.87 5.31
C SER A 99 -6.05 -15.76 5.11
N LYS A 100 -5.59 -14.57 4.73
CA LYS A 100 -6.44 -13.39 4.47
C LYS A 100 -6.08 -12.81 3.11
N ALA A 101 -7.03 -12.13 2.49
CA ALA A 101 -6.87 -11.63 1.14
C ALA A 101 -6.54 -10.13 1.04
N TYR A 102 -6.27 -9.45 2.15
CA TYR A 102 -6.07 -7.99 2.12
C TYR A 102 -4.93 -7.56 1.21
N ASP A 103 -3.74 -8.17 1.35
CA ASP A 103 -2.60 -7.85 0.48
C ASP A 103 -2.91 -8.17 -0.98
N ALA A 104 -3.65 -9.25 -1.21
CA ALA A 104 -3.99 -9.69 -2.55
C ALA A 104 -4.93 -8.72 -3.28
N PHE A 105 -5.72 -7.91 -2.56
CA PHE A 105 -6.51 -6.86 -3.20
C PHE A 105 -5.63 -5.80 -3.85
N TYR A 106 -4.53 -5.44 -3.22
CA TYR A 106 -3.56 -4.50 -3.81
C TYR A 106 -2.93 -5.10 -5.07
N LEU A 107 -2.54 -6.35 -5.00
CA LEU A 107 -1.94 -7.06 -6.16
C LEU A 107 -2.94 -7.19 -7.30
N ALA A 108 -4.18 -7.56 -7.00
CA ALA A 108 -5.23 -7.69 -8.01
C ALA A 108 -5.53 -6.35 -8.69
N LEU A 109 -5.54 -5.26 -7.91
CA LEU A 109 -5.76 -3.92 -8.45
C LEU A 109 -4.62 -3.51 -9.38
N ALA A 110 -3.37 -3.73 -8.97
CA ALA A 110 -2.21 -3.42 -9.81
C ALA A 110 -2.25 -4.21 -11.10
N GLU A 111 -2.59 -5.49 -11.04
CA GLU A 111 -2.72 -6.33 -12.23
C GLU A 111 -3.81 -5.79 -13.18
N LYS A 112 -4.97 -5.45 -12.64
CA LYS A 112 -6.08 -4.90 -13.42
C LYS A 112 -5.71 -3.59 -14.12
N LEU A 113 -4.98 -2.72 -13.45
CA LEU A 113 -4.57 -1.42 -14.00
C LEU A 113 -3.30 -1.50 -14.84
N VAL A 114 -2.68 -2.66 -14.93
CA VAL A 114 -1.36 -2.85 -15.55
C VAL A 114 -0.37 -1.84 -14.95
N ALA A 115 -0.35 -1.77 -13.63
CA ALA A 115 0.41 -0.80 -12.86
C ALA A 115 1.44 -1.50 -11.97
N GLU A 116 2.46 -0.76 -11.54
CA GLU A 116 3.38 -1.23 -10.52
C GLU A 116 2.68 -1.22 -9.16
N PHE A 117 3.03 -2.19 -8.32
CA PHE A 117 2.66 -2.20 -6.92
C PHE A 117 3.88 -1.91 -6.07
N TRP A 118 3.77 -0.93 -5.18
CA TRP A 118 4.83 -0.53 -4.27
C TRP A 118 4.44 -0.83 -2.83
N THR A 119 5.34 -1.45 -2.10
CA THR A 119 5.12 -1.85 -0.71
C THR A 119 6.28 -1.46 0.18
N ALA A 120 5.99 -1.22 1.45
CA ALA A 120 7.00 -1.08 2.50
C ALA A 120 7.27 -2.42 3.20
N ASP A 121 6.56 -3.48 2.83
CA ASP A 121 6.67 -4.81 3.42
C ASP A 121 7.63 -5.69 2.61
N GLU A 122 8.85 -5.85 3.11
CA GLU A 122 9.88 -6.66 2.45
C GLU A 122 9.47 -8.13 2.31
N ARG A 123 8.76 -8.67 3.30
CA ARG A 123 8.31 -10.06 3.26
C ARG A 123 7.33 -10.30 2.12
N LEU A 124 6.36 -9.41 1.99
CA LEU A 124 5.40 -9.49 0.89
C LEU A 124 6.09 -9.37 -0.46
N PHE A 125 7.00 -8.40 -0.59
CA PHE A 125 7.80 -8.23 -1.79
C PHE A 125 8.55 -9.51 -2.16
N ASN A 126 9.26 -10.10 -1.21
CA ASN A 126 10.04 -11.32 -1.44
C ASN A 126 9.14 -12.48 -1.88
N ARG A 127 7.99 -12.65 -1.26
CA ARG A 127 7.05 -13.71 -1.63
C ARG A 127 6.50 -13.52 -3.03
N CYS A 128 6.12 -12.30 -3.38
CA CYS A 128 5.62 -12.00 -4.73
C CYS A 128 6.68 -12.27 -5.78
N ARG A 129 7.93 -11.93 -5.51
CA ARG A 129 9.04 -12.15 -6.44
C ARG A 129 9.39 -13.62 -6.58
N LYS A 130 9.45 -14.37 -5.48
CA LYS A 130 9.86 -15.77 -5.47
C LYS A 130 8.76 -16.72 -5.92
N GLU A 131 7.56 -16.59 -5.35
CA GLU A 131 6.50 -17.55 -5.57
C GLU A 131 5.69 -17.28 -6.82
N LEU A 132 5.42 -16.01 -7.12
CA LEU A 132 4.59 -15.62 -8.26
C LEU A 132 5.37 -14.98 -9.40
N LYS A 133 6.66 -14.70 -9.19
CA LYS A 133 7.55 -14.08 -10.19
C LYS A 133 6.98 -12.78 -10.76
N LEU A 134 6.37 -11.96 -9.91
CA LEU A 134 5.73 -10.71 -10.31
C LEU A 134 6.79 -9.60 -10.41
N SER A 135 7.23 -9.30 -11.62
CA SER A 135 8.26 -8.28 -11.87
C SER A 135 7.79 -6.85 -11.59
N TRP A 136 6.47 -6.64 -11.50
CA TRP A 136 5.87 -5.32 -11.27
C TRP A 136 5.62 -4.99 -9.79
N VAL A 137 6.08 -5.85 -8.88
CA VAL A 137 6.04 -5.60 -7.44
C VAL A 137 7.38 -5.03 -7.01
N HIS A 138 7.36 -3.91 -6.30
CA HIS A 138 8.55 -3.18 -5.86
C HIS A 138 8.49 -2.90 -4.37
N TRP A 139 9.65 -2.87 -3.75
CA TRP A 139 9.82 -2.55 -2.34
C TRP A 139 10.57 -1.22 -2.20
N ILE A 140 10.06 -0.32 -1.35
CA ILE A 140 10.67 0.99 -1.16
C ILE A 140 12.12 0.91 -0.68
N GLY A 141 12.52 -0.16 -0.02
CA GLY A 141 13.89 -0.39 0.42
C GLY A 141 14.89 -0.57 -0.71
N GLU A 142 14.43 -0.72 -1.96
CA GLU A 142 15.29 -0.78 -3.13
C GLU A 142 15.75 0.59 -3.62
N LEU A 143 15.16 1.67 -3.12
CA LEU A 143 15.46 3.04 -3.55
C LEU A 143 16.67 3.65 -2.84
#